data_a1bc8a470fd85efd990ff1df6aa52cc4
#
_entry.id   a1bc8a470fd85efd990ff1df6aa52cc4
#
_cell.length_a   1.000
_cell.length_b   1.000
_cell.length_c   1.000
_cell.angle_alpha   90.00
_cell.angle_beta   90.00
_cell.angle_gamma   90.00
#
_symmetry.space_group_name_H-M   'P 1'
#
loop_
_entity.id
_entity.type
_entity.pdbx_description
1 polymer ?
#
loop_
_entity_poly.entity_id
_entity_poly.type
_entity_poly.pdbx_seq_one_letter_code
_entity_poly.pdbx_strand_id
1 'polypeptide(L)'
;METPRPLPRPPVLAVTLVSATDAADSARIARQLSGGVTSVESFAVDLPDSDSAEFAAELADELARQADDGESGITVISLDPVADPMEVALVLEHLCCRRHPGDTRIGVLDVVAVTSVDEVTRVLLGEGAEDLGPQQWDRAERLATRLEFAGLIILTDGDGAGASPAVDLLRVLSPGAEILTERDLDRYRQRRAVLAPQRAHRLASDLGWQRALRGVPSDAGAVTTFVFRDPLPFHPGRLNAAVATDLVPHRVGRILRSRGLVRLASRADRVASWSIAGDVVSLDPTSIRSWSTDAPVGQEIVFLGRDLDVDELTRVLHACLLTPRELLAGPDLWRTLADPFPRWEDEHQH
;
A
#
# COMPACT_ATOMS: atom_id res chain seq x y z
N MET A 1 34.89 8.50 23.69
CA MET A 1 35.01 7.13 23.08
C MET A 1 33.65 6.50 23.31
N GLU A 2 32.75 6.61 22.35
CA GLU A 2 31.41 6.02 22.42
C GLU A 2 31.53 4.49 22.32
N THR A 3 30.99 3.81 23.30
CA THR A 3 30.90 2.33 23.28
C THR A 3 30.03 1.93 22.08
N PRO A 4 30.50 1.05 21.20
CA PRO A 4 29.71 0.61 20.05
C PRO A 4 28.41 -0.01 20.55
N ARG A 5 27.28 0.50 20.04
CA ARG A 5 25.95 -0.07 20.31
C ARG A 5 26.00 -1.56 19.96
N PRO A 6 25.60 -2.46 20.86
CA PRO A 6 25.55 -3.88 20.52
C PRO A 6 24.64 -4.10 19.33
N LEU A 7 25.08 -4.89 18.37
CA LEU A 7 24.26 -5.32 17.24
C LEU A 7 22.99 -5.98 17.78
N PRO A 8 21.81 -5.66 17.23
CA PRO A 8 20.58 -6.29 17.65
C PRO A 8 20.69 -7.81 17.48
N ARG A 9 20.27 -8.56 18.49
CA ARG A 9 20.18 -10.01 18.38
C ARG A 9 19.16 -10.39 17.32
N PRO A 10 19.42 -11.43 16.50
CA PRO A 10 18.44 -11.91 15.54
C PRO A 10 17.17 -12.35 16.29
N PRO A 11 15.97 -12.14 15.70
CA PRO A 11 14.75 -12.64 16.30
C PRO A 11 14.81 -14.16 16.47
N VAL A 12 14.24 -14.66 17.53
CA VAL A 12 14.14 -16.10 17.80
C VAL A 12 13.12 -16.73 16.84
N LEU A 13 11.99 -16.04 16.64
CA LEU A 13 10.99 -16.35 15.62
C LEU A 13 10.96 -15.26 14.57
N ALA A 14 11.26 -15.62 13.33
CA ALA A 14 11.21 -14.72 12.18
C ALA A 14 9.98 -15.06 11.32
N VAL A 15 9.09 -14.10 11.17
CA VAL A 15 7.81 -14.28 10.47
C VAL A 15 7.91 -13.77 9.04
N THR A 16 7.51 -14.59 8.07
CA THR A 16 7.30 -14.19 6.68
C THR A 16 5.83 -14.25 6.37
N LEU A 17 5.25 -13.14 5.93
CA LEU A 17 3.87 -13.05 5.48
C LEU A 17 3.83 -13.21 3.96
N VAL A 18 2.99 -14.10 3.46
CA VAL A 18 2.82 -14.34 2.01
C VAL A 18 1.39 -14.03 1.64
N SER A 19 1.18 -13.15 0.69
CA SER A 19 -0.14 -12.73 0.22
C SER A 19 -0.25 -12.83 -1.31
N ALA A 20 -1.40 -13.29 -1.79
CA ALA A 20 -1.76 -13.38 -3.20
C ALA A 20 -3.23 -13.01 -3.40
N THR A 21 -3.65 -12.82 -4.64
CA THR A 21 -5.07 -12.68 -4.98
C THR A 21 -5.79 -14.04 -4.91
N ASP A 22 -5.05 -15.13 -5.10
CA ASP A 22 -5.54 -16.51 -4.94
C ASP A 22 -4.88 -17.16 -3.71
N ALA A 23 -5.69 -17.70 -2.81
CA ALA A 23 -5.23 -18.39 -1.61
C ALA A 23 -4.33 -19.62 -1.92
N ALA A 24 -4.59 -20.31 -3.04
CA ALA A 24 -3.78 -21.45 -3.44
C ALA A 24 -2.35 -21.02 -3.83
N ASP A 25 -2.21 -19.86 -4.49
CA ASP A 25 -0.90 -19.31 -4.85
C ASP A 25 -0.12 -18.87 -3.60
N SER A 26 -0.74 -18.16 -2.66
CA SER A 26 -0.07 -17.77 -1.43
C SER A 26 0.38 -18.99 -0.62
N ALA A 27 -0.48 -20.00 -0.46
CA ALA A 27 -0.15 -21.25 0.22
C ALA A 27 0.95 -22.07 -0.49
N ARG A 28 0.96 -22.07 -1.81
CA ARG A 28 1.98 -22.75 -2.61
C ARG A 28 3.35 -22.11 -2.44
N ILE A 29 3.42 -20.79 -2.57
CA ILE A 29 4.67 -20.04 -2.37
C ILE A 29 5.15 -20.11 -0.92
N ALA A 30 4.24 -20.02 0.06
CA ALA A 30 4.58 -20.17 1.46
C ALA A 30 5.27 -21.53 1.75
N ARG A 31 4.72 -22.63 1.20
CA ARG A 31 5.35 -23.97 1.32
C ARG A 31 6.72 -24.03 0.66
N GLN A 32 6.92 -23.40 -0.49
CA GLN A 32 8.23 -23.34 -1.14
C GLN A 32 9.25 -22.54 -0.30
N LEU A 33 8.82 -21.40 0.26
CA LEU A 33 9.64 -20.56 1.11
C LEU A 33 10.00 -21.25 2.44
N SER A 34 9.13 -22.07 3.00
CA SER A 34 9.39 -22.81 4.24
C SER A 34 10.43 -23.93 4.07
N GLY A 35 10.61 -24.43 2.86
CA GLY A 35 11.58 -25.52 2.58
C GLY A 35 11.25 -26.83 3.25
N GLY A 36 10.02 -27.02 3.71
CA GLY A 36 9.55 -28.25 4.36
C GLY A 36 10.00 -28.41 5.82
N VAL A 37 10.66 -27.42 6.41
CA VAL A 37 11.25 -27.49 7.78
C VAL A 37 10.42 -26.69 8.80
N THR A 38 9.50 -25.86 8.36
CA THR A 38 8.71 -24.97 9.24
C THR A 38 7.21 -25.21 9.05
N SER A 39 6.45 -25.05 10.12
CA SER A 39 4.99 -25.05 10.04
C SER A 39 4.54 -23.98 9.06
N VAL A 40 3.89 -24.39 7.98
CA VAL A 40 3.11 -23.49 7.15
C VAL A 40 1.75 -23.44 7.82
N GLU A 41 1.54 -22.46 8.64
CA GLU A 41 0.22 -22.20 9.16
C GLU A 41 -0.57 -21.43 8.11
N SER A 42 -1.56 -22.09 7.54
CA SER A 42 -2.57 -21.46 6.74
C SER A 42 -3.66 -20.98 7.68
N PHE A 43 -3.62 -19.71 8.05
CA PHE A 43 -4.75 -19.09 8.71
C PHE A 43 -5.79 -18.73 7.62
N ALA A 44 -6.69 -19.67 7.37
CA ALA A 44 -7.92 -19.37 6.66
C ALA A 44 -8.83 -18.63 7.65
N VAL A 45 -8.99 -17.35 7.45
CA VAL A 45 -9.99 -16.58 8.18
C VAL A 45 -11.33 -16.86 7.50
N ASP A 46 -12.12 -17.74 8.08
CA ASP A 46 -13.48 -18.09 7.63
C ASP A 46 -14.51 -16.97 7.94
N LEU A 47 -14.08 -15.74 8.14
CA LEU A 47 -14.95 -14.64 8.55
C LEU A 47 -15.11 -13.64 7.42
N PRO A 48 -16.32 -13.42 6.91
CA PRO A 48 -16.60 -12.44 5.83
C PRO A 48 -16.34 -10.98 6.24
N ASP A 49 -16.15 -10.70 7.52
CA ASP A 49 -15.90 -9.37 8.12
C ASP A 49 -14.65 -9.36 9.02
N SER A 50 -13.69 -10.27 8.84
CA SER A 50 -12.52 -10.31 9.72
C SER A 50 -11.62 -9.10 9.50
N ASP A 51 -11.48 -8.33 10.55
CA ASP A 51 -10.53 -7.24 10.70
C ASP A 51 -9.10 -7.81 10.67
N SER A 52 -8.30 -7.33 9.72
CA SER A 52 -6.88 -7.71 9.60
C SER A 52 -6.10 -7.44 10.91
N ALA A 53 -6.52 -6.45 11.69
CA ALA A 53 -5.93 -6.14 12.98
C ALA A 53 -6.27 -7.17 14.04
N GLU A 54 -7.51 -7.69 14.09
CA GLU A 54 -7.90 -8.77 14.99
C GLU A 54 -7.13 -10.05 14.70
N PHE A 55 -7.06 -10.43 13.42
CA PHE A 55 -6.23 -11.55 12.99
C PHE A 55 -4.75 -11.38 13.40
N ALA A 56 -4.17 -10.19 13.20
CA ALA A 56 -2.79 -9.91 13.60
C ALA A 56 -2.58 -9.99 15.11
N ALA A 57 -3.60 -9.64 15.92
CA ALA A 57 -3.54 -9.76 17.37
C ALA A 57 -3.55 -11.22 17.83
N GLU A 58 -4.40 -12.06 17.26
CA GLU A 58 -4.43 -13.51 17.53
C GLU A 58 -3.10 -14.17 17.13
N LEU A 59 -2.57 -13.81 15.96
CA LEU A 59 -1.28 -14.27 15.50
C LEU A 59 -0.14 -13.87 16.45
N ALA A 60 -0.15 -12.62 16.95
CA ALA A 60 0.84 -12.15 17.92
C ALA A 60 0.79 -12.96 19.23
N ASP A 61 -0.40 -13.35 19.69
CA ASP A 61 -0.59 -14.18 20.88
C ASP A 61 -0.04 -15.59 20.69
N GLU A 62 -0.27 -16.17 19.52
CA GLU A 62 0.24 -17.50 19.17
C GLU A 62 1.78 -17.50 19.09
N LEU A 63 2.36 -16.57 18.35
CA LEU A 63 3.81 -16.45 18.22
C LEU A 63 4.50 -16.16 19.57
N ALA A 64 3.85 -15.39 20.46
CA ALA A 64 4.36 -15.16 21.80
C ALA A 64 4.41 -16.46 22.62
N ARG A 65 3.37 -17.30 22.54
CA ARG A 65 3.36 -18.61 23.19
C ARG A 65 4.48 -19.51 22.67
N GLN A 66 4.64 -19.60 21.34
CA GLN A 66 5.72 -20.37 20.72
C GLN A 66 7.12 -19.90 21.17
N ALA A 67 7.32 -18.58 21.25
CA ALA A 67 8.57 -18.00 21.72
C ALA A 67 8.83 -18.31 23.21
N ASP A 68 7.79 -18.29 24.05
CA ASP A 68 7.88 -18.61 25.48
C ASP A 68 8.12 -20.11 25.72
N ASP A 69 7.61 -20.98 24.85
CA ASP A 69 7.90 -22.41 24.83
C ASP A 69 9.31 -22.76 24.30
N GLY A 70 10.06 -21.73 23.88
CA GLY A 70 11.46 -21.86 23.41
C GLY A 70 11.57 -22.23 21.94
N GLU A 71 10.50 -22.14 21.19
CA GLU A 71 10.55 -22.34 19.74
C GLU A 71 11.35 -21.23 19.06
N SER A 72 12.08 -21.60 18.02
CA SER A 72 12.92 -20.70 17.25
C SER A 72 12.95 -21.11 15.79
N GLY A 73 13.08 -20.13 14.90
CA GLY A 73 13.17 -20.40 13.47
C GLY A 73 12.42 -19.38 12.62
N ILE A 74 12.07 -19.81 11.40
CA ILE A 74 11.31 -19.00 10.46
C ILE A 74 9.90 -19.61 10.34
N THR A 75 8.90 -18.83 10.67
CA THR A 75 7.50 -19.16 10.42
C THR A 75 7.04 -18.45 9.15
N VAL A 76 6.48 -19.20 8.21
CA VAL A 76 5.92 -18.64 6.97
C VAL A 76 4.40 -18.75 7.04
N ILE A 77 3.72 -17.63 6.90
CA ILE A 77 2.27 -17.52 7.03
C ILE A 77 1.68 -17.15 5.69
N SER A 78 0.74 -17.96 5.22
CA SER A 78 -0.06 -17.67 4.04
C SER A 78 -1.28 -16.85 4.48
N LEU A 79 -1.36 -15.61 4.04
CA LEU A 79 -2.50 -14.74 4.33
C LEU A 79 -3.69 -15.05 3.43
N ASP A 80 -4.89 -14.87 3.97
CA ASP A 80 -6.11 -14.84 3.19
C ASP A 80 -6.06 -13.71 2.14
N PRO A 81 -6.63 -13.89 0.93
CA PRO A 81 -6.67 -12.87 -0.10
C PRO A 81 -7.34 -11.55 0.29
N VAL A 82 -8.23 -11.55 1.28
CA VAL A 82 -8.89 -10.33 1.77
C VAL A 82 -8.09 -9.60 2.84
N ALA A 83 -7.13 -10.25 3.49
CA ALA A 83 -6.31 -9.63 4.51
C ALA A 83 -5.39 -8.54 3.93
N ASP A 84 -5.28 -7.41 4.63
CA ASP A 84 -4.30 -6.37 4.31
C ASP A 84 -2.93 -6.73 4.92
N PRO A 85 -1.93 -7.09 4.08
CA PRO A 85 -0.61 -7.51 4.58
C PRO A 85 0.13 -6.38 5.32
N MET A 86 -0.16 -5.11 5.00
CA MET A 86 0.44 -3.96 5.69
C MET A 86 -0.12 -3.85 7.10
N GLU A 87 -1.43 -3.93 7.26
CA GLU A 87 -2.08 -3.88 8.56
C GLU A 87 -1.64 -5.05 9.44
N VAL A 88 -1.68 -6.28 8.92
CA VAL A 88 -1.22 -7.47 9.64
C VAL A 88 0.23 -7.31 10.10
N ALA A 89 1.13 -6.88 9.23
CA ALA A 89 2.55 -6.76 9.57
C ALA A 89 2.81 -5.66 10.61
N LEU A 90 2.15 -4.50 10.47
CA LEU A 90 2.34 -3.36 11.38
C LEU A 90 1.76 -3.64 12.77
N VAL A 91 0.56 -4.23 12.84
CA VAL A 91 -0.06 -4.59 14.12
C VAL A 91 0.75 -5.67 14.81
N LEU A 92 1.19 -6.70 14.08
CA LEU A 92 2.06 -7.74 14.61
C LEU A 92 3.36 -7.16 15.21
N GLU A 93 4.08 -6.32 14.46
CA GLU A 93 5.30 -5.67 15.00
C GLU A 93 4.99 -4.80 16.21
N HIS A 94 3.90 -4.03 16.19
CA HIS A 94 3.51 -3.17 17.29
C HIS A 94 3.24 -3.97 18.57
N LEU A 95 2.46 -5.04 18.47
CA LEU A 95 2.10 -5.87 19.62
C LEU A 95 3.31 -6.61 20.17
N CYS A 96 4.17 -7.17 19.32
CA CYS A 96 5.40 -7.82 19.75
C CYS A 96 6.36 -6.84 20.45
N CYS A 97 6.51 -5.61 19.93
CA CYS A 97 7.33 -4.57 20.57
C CYS A 97 6.76 -4.07 21.89
N ARG A 98 5.42 -4.01 22.05
CA ARG A 98 4.79 -3.52 23.29
C ARG A 98 4.84 -4.51 24.43
N ARG A 99 4.73 -5.82 24.16
CA ARG A 99 4.77 -6.86 25.19
C ARG A 99 6.11 -6.91 25.92
N HIS A 100 7.19 -6.71 25.19
CA HIS A 100 8.55 -6.73 25.71
C HIS A 100 9.39 -5.62 25.07
N PRO A 101 9.34 -4.35 25.58
CA PRO A 101 10.14 -3.26 25.06
C PRO A 101 11.62 -3.63 25.00
N GLY A 102 12.18 -3.65 23.80
CA GLY A 102 13.56 -4.10 23.55
C GLY A 102 13.75 -5.61 23.37
N ASP A 103 12.69 -6.40 23.46
CA ASP A 103 12.69 -7.81 23.08
C ASP A 103 12.56 -7.94 21.56
N THR A 104 13.51 -8.64 20.95
CA THR A 104 13.55 -8.91 19.51
C THR A 104 13.33 -10.39 19.22
N ARG A 105 12.65 -11.11 20.11
CA ARG A 105 12.38 -12.55 19.93
C ARG A 105 11.49 -12.85 18.75
N ILE A 106 10.58 -11.94 18.40
CA ILE A 106 9.67 -12.07 17.26
C ILE A 106 9.86 -10.86 16.34
N GLY A 107 9.98 -11.11 15.05
CA GLY A 107 10.12 -10.04 14.07
C GLY A 107 9.65 -10.43 12.68
N VAL A 108 9.07 -9.47 11.96
CA VAL A 108 8.70 -9.65 10.55
C VAL A 108 9.97 -9.76 9.72
N LEU A 109 10.18 -10.91 9.09
CA LEU A 109 11.32 -11.21 8.22
C LEU A 109 11.09 -10.63 6.84
N ASP A 110 9.96 -10.89 6.29
CA ASP A 110 9.60 -10.39 4.98
C ASP A 110 8.08 -10.32 4.80
N VAL A 111 7.68 -9.46 3.87
CA VAL A 111 6.32 -9.40 3.34
C VAL A 111 6.40 -9.68 1.86
N VAL A 112 5.82 -10.80 1.46
CA VAL A 112 5.91 -11.35 0.12
C VAL A 112 4.58 -11.18 -0.59
N ALA A 113 4.60 -10.46 -1.72
CA ALA A 113 3.47 -10.41 -2.62
C ALA A 113 3.68 -11.41 -3.77
N VAL A 114 2.65 -12.21 -4.05
CA VAL A 114 2.63 -13.16 -5.17
C VAL A 114 1.67 -12.64 -6.21
N THR A 115 2.12 -12.53 -7.45
CA THR A 115 1.30 -12.07 -8.58
C THR A 115 1.84 -12.64 -9.89
N SER A 116 1.21 -12.31 -11.01
CA SER A 116 1.71 -12.61 -12.35
C SER A 116 1.82 -11.34 -13.20
N VAL A 117 2.66 -11.34 -14.21
CA VAL A 117 2.73 -10.26 -15.20
C VAL A 117 1.36 -10.05 -15.86
N ASP A 118 0.66 -11.15 -16.16
CA ASP A 118 -0.68 -11.12 -16.74
C ASP A 118 -1.70 -10.48 -15.79
N GLU A 119 -1.68 -10.81 -14.49
CA GLU A 119 -2.58 -10.20 -13.51
C GLU A 119 -2.34 -8.68 -13.39
N VAL A 120 -1.09 -8.25 -13.26
CA VAL A 120 -0.73 -6.82 -13.20
C VAL A 120 -1.17 -6.10 -14.49
N THR A 121 -0.97 -6.74 -15.64
CA THR A 121 -1.36 -6.19 -16.95
C THR A 121 -2.86 -6.01 -17.06
N ARG A 122 -3.65 -7.02 -16.68
CA ARG A 122 -5.11 -6.94 -16.75
C ARG A 122 -5.70 -6.00 -15.70
N VAL A 123 -5.23 -6.07 -14.47
CA VAL A 123 -5.88 -5.40 -13.33
C VAL A 123 -5.40 -3.95 -13.18
N LEU A 124 -4.09 -3.69 -13.27
CA LEU A 124 -3.54 -2.36 -13.03
C LEU A 124 -3.23 -1.58 -14.31
N LEU A 125 -2.78 -2.26 -15.37
CA LEU A 125 -2.59 -1.59 -16.66
C LEU A 125 -3.90 -1.50 -17.46
N GLY A 126 -4.93 -2.28 -17.09
CA GLY A 126 -6.23 -2.28 -17.75
C GLY A 126 -6.18 -2.74 -19.21
N GLU A 127 -5.23 -3.59 -19.57
CA GLU A 127 -5.10 -4.13 -20.92
C GLU A 127 -5.92 -5.42 -21.03
N GLY A 128 -7.01 -5.40 -21.82
CA GLY A 128 -7.88 -6.55 -22.03
C GLY A 128 -8.90 -6.82 -20.91
N ALA A 129 -9.13 -5.88 -20.03
CA ALA A 129 -10.13 -6.02 -18.99
C ALA A 129 -11.55 -5.84 -19.56
N GLU A 130 -12.42 -6.81 -19.31
CA GLU A 130 -13.86 -6.60 -19.38
C GLU A 130 -14.26 -5.67 -18.21
N ASP A 131 -15.24 -4.80 -18.42
CA ASP A 131 -15.78 -3.94 -17.38
C ASP A 131 -16.44 -4.79 -16.26
N LEU A 132 -15.71 -5.01 -15.18
CA LEU A 132 -16.14 -5.81 -14.04
C LEU A 132 -16.93 -4.97 -12.99
N GLY A 133 -17.13 -3.68 -13.25
CA GLY A 133 -17.85 -2.79 -12.34
C GLY A 133 -17.16 -2.61 -10.96
N PRO A 134 -17.94 -2.41 -9.88
CA PRO A 134 -17.39 -2.14 -8.55
C PRO A 134 -16.43 -3.21 -8.00
N GLN A 135 -16.62 -4.47 -8.37
CA GLN A 135 -15.72 -5.56 -7.94
C GLN A 135 -14.32 -5.43 -8.52
N GLN A 136 -14.16 -4.78 -9.66
CA GLN A 136 -12.86 -4.52 -10.28
C GLN A 136 -12.04 -3.56 -9.43
N TRP A 137 -12.67 -2.54 -8.84
CA TRP A 137 -11.97 -1.59 -7.98
C TRP A 137 -11.37 -2.25 -6.74
N ASP A 138 -12.17 -3.02 -5.99
CA ASP A 138 -11.69 -3.74 -4.81
C ASP A 138 -10.49 -4.63 -5.15
N ARG A 139 -10.54 -5.27 -6.31
CA ARG A 139 -9.46 -6.11 -6.79
C ARG A 139 -8.21 -5.30 -7.13
N ALA A 140 -8.36 -4.20 -7.85
CA ALA A 140 -7.25 -3.34 -8.25
C ALA A 140 -6.60 -2.66 -7.03
N GLU A 141 -7.41 -2.14 -6.10
CA GLU A 141 -6.91 -1.52 -4.87
C GLU A 141 -6.16 -2.53 -3.99
N ARG A 142 -6.73 -3.72 -3.76
CA ARG A 142 -6.06 -4.78 -2.96
C ARG A 142 -4.77 -5.25 -3.61
N LEU A 143 -4.76 -5.46 -4.94
CA LEU A 143 -3.55 -5.84 -5.64
C LEU A 143 -2.48 -4.74 -5.52
N ALA A 144 -2.83 -3.49 -5.79
CA ALA A 144 -1.89 -2.37 -5.70
C ALA A 144 -1.33 -2.20 -4.28
N THR A 145 -2.17 -2.22 -3.24
CA THR A 145 -1.75 -2.10 -1.84
C THR A 145 -0.80 -3.24 -1.44
N ARG A 146 -1.12 -4.47 -1.83
CA ARG A 146 -0.27 -5.64 -1.60
C ARG A 146 1.10 -5.49 -2.23
N LEU A 147 1.15 -5.02 -3.48
CA LEU A 147 2.39 -4.80 -4.21
C LEU A 147 3.20 -3.63 -3.64
N GLU A 148 2.55 -2.54 -3.27
CA GLU A 148 3.20 -1.36 -2.68
C GLU A 148 3.97 -1.69 -1.39
N PHE A 149 3.43 -2.58 -0.57
CA PHE A 149 3.99 -2.90 0.75
C PHE A 149 4.95 -4.11 0.74
N ALA A 150 5.18 -4.75 -0.40
CA ALA A 150 6.04 -5.91 -0.48
C ALA A 150 7.53 -5.58 -0.34
N GLY A 151 8.25 -6.40 0.42
CA GLY A 151 9.72 -6.45 0.39
C GLY A 151 10.26 -7.43 -0.65
N LEU A 152 9.40 -8.38 -1.05
CA LEU A 152 9.66 -9.36 -2.09
C LEU A 152 8.42 -9.55 -2.95
N ILE A 153 8.57 -9.48 -4.26
CA ILE A 153 7.49 -9.76 -5.22
C ILE A 153 7.86 -11.02 -6.01
N ILE A 154 6.99 -12.02 -6.00
CA ILE A 154 7.17 -13.27 -6.74
C ILE A 154 6.24 -13.29 -7.94
N LEU A 155 6.84 -13.41 -9.12
CA LEU A 155 6.11 -13.58 -10.38
C LEU A 155 5.91 -15.06 -10.68
N THR A 156 4.65 -15.47 -10.82
CA THR A 156 4.25 -16.87 -11.05
C THR A 156 4.30 -17.25 -12.54
N ASP A 157 4.34 -16.26 -13.42
CA ASP A 157 4.45 -16.42 -14.86
C ASP A 157 5.73 -15.77 -15.41
N GLY A 158 6.23 -16.30 -16.50
CA GLY A 158 7.32 -15.71 -17.25
C GLY A 158 8.72 -16.23 -16.94
N ASP A 159 9.62 -15.94 -17.88
CA ASP A 159 11.03 -16.38 -17.83
C ASP A 159 11.97 -15.38 -17.11
N GLY A 160 11.41 -14.55 -16.25
CA GLY A 160 12.18 -13.57 -15.49
C GLY A 160 11.64 -12.13 -15.60
N ALA A 161 12.15 -11.26 -14.74
CA ALA A 161 11.83 -9.84 -14.69
C ALA A 161 12.37 -9.06 -15.91
N GLY A 162 12.05 -9.54 -17.12
CA GLY A 162 12.34 -8.84 -18.37
C GLY A 162 11.70 -7.46 -18.42
N ALA A 163 12.11 -6.65 -19.38
CA ALA A 163 11.49 -5.35 -19.60
C ALA A 163 10.04 -5.53 -20.04
N SER A 164 9.09 -5.23 -19.15
CA SER A 164 7.66 -5.19 -19.45
C SER A 164 7.02 -4.04 -18.68
N PRO A 165 5.95 -3.43 -19.20
CA PRO A 165 5.23 -2.36 -18.50
C PRO A 165 4.74 -2.78 -17.10
N ALA A 166 4.38 -4.04 -16.91
CA ALA A 166 3.97 -4.57 -15.62
C ALA A 166 5.13 -4.55 -14.62
N VAL A 167 6.31 -5.04 -15.02
CA VAL A 167 7.51 -5.03 -14.17
C VAL A 167 7.98 -3.60 -13.90
N ASP A 168 7.87 -2.70 -14.85
CA ASP A 168 8.18 -1.28 -14.65
C ASP A 168 7.25 -0.68 -13.60
N LEU A 169 5.96 -0.99 -13.65
CA LEU A 169 5.00 -0.55 -12.62
C LEU A 169 5.37 -1.09 -11.23
N LEU A 170 5.73 -2.38 -11.12
CA LEU A 170 6.16 -2.98 -9.86
C LEU A 170 7.37 -2.26 -9.25
N ARG A 171 8.35 -1.89 -10.07
CA ARG A 171 9.54 -1.15 -9.62
C ARG A 171 9.22 0.25 -9.10
N VAL A 172 8.17 0.88 -9.64
CA VAL A 172 7.73 2.21 -9.19
C VAL A 172 6.85 2.12 -7.94
N LEU A 173 5.97 1.12 -7.86
CA LEU A 173 5.11 0.89 -6.69
C LEU A 173 5.94 0.55 -5.44
N SER A 174 6.90 -0.34 -5.59
CA SER A 174 7.73 -0.83 -4.49
C SER A 174 9.22 -0.80 -4.86
N PRO A 175 9.86 0.38 -4.83
CA PRO A 175 11.26 0.55 -5.27
C PRO A 175 12.28 -0.22 -4.42
N GLY A 176 11.90 -0.61 -3.20
CA GLY A 176 12.73 -1.38 -2.29
C GLY A 176 12.53 -2.89 -2.39
N ALA A 177 11.56 -3.36 -3.18
CA ALA A 177 11.28 -4.79 -3.30
C ALA A 177 12.24 -5.50 -4.25
N GLU A 178 12.62 -6.71 -3.89
CA GLU A 178 13.27 -7.66 -4.83
C GLU A 178 12.16 -8.31 -5.67
N ILE A 179 12.30 -8.32 -7.00
CA ILE A 179 11.35 -8.96 -7.92
C ILE A 179 12.00 -10.23 -8.44
N LEU A 180 11.39 -11.36 -8.14
CA LEU A 180 11.89 -12.69 -8.48
C LEU A 180 10.82 -13.52 -9.20
N THR A 181 11.26 -14.59 -9.84
CA THR A 181 10.37 -15.66 -10.32
C THR A 181 10.35 -16.82 -9.32
N GLU A 182 9.37 -17.71 -9.44
CA GLU A 182 9.34 -18.93 -8.62
C GLU A 182 10.63 -19.76 -8.74
N ARG A 183 11.29 -19.75 -9.89
CA ARG A 183 12.55 -20.46 -10.12
C ARG A 183 13.71 -19.95 -9.25
N ASP A 184 13.63 -18.71 -8.80
CA ASP A 184 14.67 -18.07 -8.01
C ASP A 184 14.49 -18.28 -6.50
N LEU A 185 13.37 -18.85 -6.04
CA LEU A 185 13.00 -18.98 -4.64
C LEU A 185 14.03 -19.79 -3.83
N ASP A 186 14.56 -20.86 -4.38
CA ASP A 186 15.59 -21.66 -3.68
C ASP A 186 16.85 -20.85 -3.45
N ARG A 187 17.29 -20.09 -4.43
CA ARG A 187 18.44 -19.19 -4.30
C ARG A 187 18.15 -18.07 -3.31
N TYR A 188 16.95 -17.47 -3.36
CA TYR A 188 16.54 -16.46 -2.40
C TYR A 188 16.56 -17.01 -0.97
N ARG A 189 15.97 -18.20 -0.73
CA ARG A 189 15.95 -18.85 0.57
C ARG A 189 17.34 -19.08 1.14
N GLN A 190 18.31 -19.46 0.31
CA GLN A 190 19.71 -19.64 0.73
C GLN A 190 20.42 -18.32 1.08
N ARG A 191 20.03 -17.21 0.43
CA ARG A 191 20.59 -15.87 0.67
C ARG A 191 19.89 -15.10 1.77
N ARG A 192 18.79 -15.60 2.29
CA ARG A 192 17.97 -14.90 3.27
C ARG A 192 18.84 -14.38 4.41
N ALA A 193 19.04 -13.07 4.41
CA ALA A 193 19.87 -12.39 5.40
C ALA A 193 19.10 -12.24 6.71
N VAL A 194 19.86 -12.16 7.79
CA VAL A 194 19.37 -11.78 9.10
C VAL A 194 18.75 -10.39 9.02
N LEU A 195 17.55 -10.26 9.57
CA LEU A 195 16.74 -9.07 9.50
C LEU A 195 17.18 -7.92 10.36
N ALA A 196 16.79 -6.78 9.84
CA ALA A 196 16.72 -5.58 10.64
C ALA A 196 15.39 -5.56 11.44
N PRO A 197 15.44 -5.21 12.74
CA PRO A 197 14.22 -4.97 13.52
C PRO A 197 13.31 -3.94 12.86
N GLN A 198 11.99 -4.04 13.10
CA GLN A 198 10.97 -3.11 12.55
C GLN A 198 10.93 -3.06 11.03
N ARG A 199 10.98 -4.22 10.38
CA ARG A 199 10.92 -4.28 8.91
C ARG A 199 9.60 -3.78 8.36
N ALA A 200 8.47 -4.11 8.98
CA ALA A 200 7.17 -3.63 8.52
C ALA A 200 7.08 -2.10 8.56
N HIS A 201 7.53 -1.45 9.63
CA HIS A 201 7.60 0.01 9.71
C HIS A 201 8.50 0.63 8.64
N ARG A 202 9.61 -0.02 8.29
CA ARG A 202 10.48 0.44 7.21
C ARG A 202 9.81 0.33 5.85
N LEU A 203 9.17 -0.80 5.57
CA LEU A 203 8.40 -0.97 4.34
C LEU A 203 7.30 0.09 4.24
N ALA A 204 6.53 0.31 5.33
CA ALA A 204 5.48 1.32 5.37
C ALA A 204 6.00 2.75 5.16
N SER A 205 7.23 3.04 5.57
CA SER A 205 7.84 4.36 5.37
C SER A 205 8.56 4.53 4.04
N ASP A 206 8.67 3.48 3.23
CA ASP A 206 9.45 3.48 1.98
C ASP A 206 8.63 3.10 0.74
N LEU A 207 7.30 3.26 0.83
CA LEU A 207 6.39 3.06 -0.30
C LEU A 207 6.75 4.01 -1.46
N GLY A 208 6.58 3.55 -2.69
CA GLY A 208 6.97 4.32 -3.88
C GLY A 208 6.37 5.73 -3.90
N TRP A 209 5.08 5.86 -3.61
CA TRP A 209 4.42 7.17 -3.55
C TRP A 209 4.95 8.07 -2.42
N GLN A 210 5.29 7.52 -1.25
CA GLN A 210 5.88 8.30 -0.16
C GLN A 210 7.30 8.76 -0.49
N ARG A 211 8.08 7.93 -1.18
CA ARG A 211 9.40 8.33 -1.69
C ARG A 211 9.28 9.51 -2.66
N ALA A 212 8.30 9.46 -3.57
CA ALA A 212 8.03 10.55 -4.50
C ALA A 212 7.67 11.85 -3.77
N LEU A 213 6.83 11.78 -2.73
CA LEU A 213 6.52 12.94 -1.88
C LEU A 213 7.76 13.50 -1.17
N ARG A 214 8.75 12.68 -0.84
CA ARG A 214 10.03 13.14 -0.29
C ARG A 214 11.03 13.65 -1.32
N GLY A 215 10.62 13.77 -2.58
CA GLY A 215 11.49 14.24 -3.67
C GLY A 215 12.42 13.18 -4.24
N VAL A 216 12.11 11.90 -4.03
CA VAL A 216 12.85 10.76 -4.58
C VAL A 216 11.90 9.93 -5.44
N PRO A 217 11.40 10.47 -6.58
CA PRO A 217 10.54 9.72 -7.48
C PRO A 217 11.31 8.54 -8.08
N SER A 218 10.59 7.49 -8.42
CA SER A 218 11.12 6.34 -9.13
C SER A 218 10.40 6.24 -10.47
N ASP A 219 11.13 6.46 -11.54
CA ASP A 219 10.64 6.21 -12.90
C ASP A 219 11.23 4.88 -13.38
N ALA A 220 10.44 4.09 -14.09
CA ALA A 220 10.90 2.84 -14.67
C ALA A 220 10.26 2.62 -16.04
N GLY A 221 11.08 2.48 -17.07
CA GLY A 221 10.64 2.25 -18.43
C GLY A 221 9.63 3.28 -18.91
N ALA A 222 8.41 2.83 -19.20
CA ALA A 222 7.31 3.68 -19.65
C ALA A 222 6.47 4.27 -18.50
N VAL A 223 6.75 3.94 -17.24
CA VAL A 223 6.01 4.45 -16.08
C VAL A 223 6.73 5.65 -15.48
N THR A 224 6.05 6.77 -15.45
CA THR A 224 6.56 8.04 -14.91
C THR A 224 5.80 8.43 -13.64
N THR A 225 6.46 9.21 -12.80
CA THR A 225 5.94 9.69 -11.52
C THR A 225 5.74 11.20 -11.57
N PHE A 226 4.55 11.66 -11.26
CA PHE A 226 4.23 13.08 -11.11
C PHE A 226 3.71 13.36 -9.70
N VAL A 227 4.16 14.46 -9.09
CA VAL A 227 3.73 14.89 -7.75
C VAL A 227 3.03 16.23 -7.86
N PHE A 228 1.76 16.26 -7.44
CA PHE A 228 0.99 17.48 -7.33
C PHE A 228 0.97 17.96 -5.88
N ARG A 229 1.30 19.25 -5.68
CA ARG A 229 1.18 19.94 -4.40
C ARG A 229 0.57 21.30 -4.58
N ASP A 230 -0.42 21.62 -3.74
CA ASP A 230 -0.99 22.95 -3.68
C ASP A 230 -1.58 23.22 -2.30
N PRO A 231 -1.40 24.41 -1.69
CA PRO A 231 -1.92 24.70 -0.37
C PRO A 231 -3.44 24.90 -0.32
N LEU A 232 -4.11 25.12 -1.47
CA LEU A 232 -5.53 25.42 -1.51
C LEU A 232 -6.36 24.12 -1.45
N PRO A 233 -7.52 24.13 -0.76
CA PRO A 233 -8.43 23.00 -0.78
C PRO A 233 -9.13 22.84 -2.13
N PHE A 234 -9.50 21.61 -2.47
CA PHE A 234 -10.31 21.31 -3.63
C PHE A 234 -11.77 21.73 -3.42
N HIS A 235 -12.38 22.27 -4.46
CA HIS A 235 -13.82 22.43 -4.57
C HIS A 235 -14.45 21.07 -4.93
N PRO A 236 -15.33 20.47 -4.08
CA PRO A 236 -15.79 19.09 -4.25
C PRO A 236 -16.48 18.85 -5.59
N GLY A 237 -17.37 19.75 -6.02
CA GLY A 237 -18.06 19.60 -7.30
C GLY A 237 -17.14 19.68 -8.52
N ARG A 238 -16.13 20.57 -8.52
CA ARG A 238 -15.14 20.64 -9.60
C ARG A 238 -14.24 19.41 -9.65
N LEU A 239 -13.79 18.94 -8.48
CA LEU A 239 -12.98 17.72 -8.41
C LEU A 239 -13.75 16.50 -8.93
N ASN A 240 -15.01 16.33 -8.51
CA ASN A 240 -15.83 15.23 -9.00
C ASN A 240 -16.07 15.29 -10.51
N ALA A 241 -16.33 16.49 -11.07
CA ALA A 241 -16.47 16.67 -12.51
C ALA A 241 -15.15 16.31 -13.23
N ALA A 242 -14.00 16.77 -12.72
CA ALA A 242 -12.70 16.47 -13.31
C ALA A 242 -12.38 14.97 -13.29
N VAL A 243 -12.69 14.28 -12.19
CA VAL A 243 -12.56 12.82 -12.12
C VAL A 243 -13.37 12.12 -13.20
N ALA A 244 -14.61 12.58 -13.42
CA ALA A 244 -15.50 11.95 -14.40
C ALA A 244 -15.16 12.25 -15.86
N THR A 245 -14.56 13.43 -16.18
CA THR A 245 -14.45 13.89 -17.56
C THR A 245 -13.05 14.34 -17.98
N ASP A 246 -12.17 14.67 -17.05
CA ASP A 246 -10.90 15.32 -17.35
C ASP A 246 -9.68 14.43 -17.03
N LEU A 247 -9.75 13.62 -15.98
CA LEU A 247 -8.70 12.66 -15.60
C LEU A 247 -8.84 11.36 -16.40
N VAL A 248 -8.95 11.49 -17.71
CA VAL A 248 -9.18 10.37 -18.64
C VAL A 248 -7.96 10.16 -19.54
N PRO A 249 -7.68 8.92 -20.01
CA PRO A 249 -6.43 8.59 -20.69
C PRO A 249 -6.12 9.42 -21.93
N HIS A 250 -7.14 9.78 -22.72
CA HIS A 250 -6.94 10.55 -23.94
C HIS A 250 -6.60 12.03 -23.68
N ARG A 251 -6.66 12.48 -22.43
CA ARG A 251 -6.45 13.87 -22.06
C ARG A 251 -5.20 14.07 -21.20
N VAL A 252 -5.03 13.26 -20.16
CA VAL A 252 -3.92 13.41 -19.19
C VAL A 252 -2.91 12.26 -19.24
N GLY A 253 -3.07 11.33 -20.19
CA GLY A 253 -2.32 10.08 -20.17
C GLY A 253 -2.95 9.05 -19.22
N ARG A 254 -2.43 7.83 -19.23
CA ARG A 254 -3.02 6.76 -18.43
C ARG A 254 -2.49 6.77 -17.01
N ILE A 255 -3.33 7.15 -16.05
CA ILE A 255 -3.05 7.02 -14.61
C ILE A 255 -3.20 5.53 -14.26
N LEU A 256 -2.17 4.91 -13.73
CA LEU A 256 -2.14 3.51 -13.31
C LEU A 256 -2.37 3.37 -11.80
N ARG A 257 -1.83 4.32 -11.07
CA ARG A 257 -1.96 4.43 -9.62
C ARG A 257 -1.87 5.90 -9.20
N SER A 258 -2.66 6.28 -8.22
CA SER A 258 -2.47 7.55 -7.53
C SER A 258 -2.73 7.39 -6.04
N ARG A 259 -1.92 8.06 -5.23
CA ARG A 259 -2.04 8.06 -3.77
C ARG A 259 -1.75 9.45 -3.22
N GLY A 260 -2.42 9.79 -2.15
CA GLY A 260 -2.12 11.05 -1.49
C GLY A 260 -3.07 11.45 -0.39
N LEU A 261 -2.82 12.64 0.14
CA LEU A 261 -3.66 13.28 1.13
C LEU A 261 -4.24 14.55 0.54
N VAL A 262 -5.54 14.73 0.67
CA VAL A 262 -6.25 15.86 0.07
C VAL A 262 -7.18 16.55 1.07
N ARG A 263 -7.45 17.81 0.81
CA ARG A 263 -8.42 18.63 1.55
C ARG A 263 -9.56 19.02 0.66
N LEU A 264 -10.78 18.66 1.05
CA LEU A 264 -12.00 19.16 0.43
C LEU A 264 -12.53 20.37 1.20
N ALA A 265 -12.93 21.41 0.49
CA ALA A 265 -13.47 22.61 1.11
C ALA A 265 -14.75 22.33 1.92
N SER A 266 -15.63 21.44 1.43
CA SER A 266 -16.85 21.00 2.13
C SER A 266 -16.56 20.26 3.45
N ARG A 267 -15.37 19.65 3.59
CA ARG A 267 -14.94 18.82 4.73
C ARG A 267 -13.68 19.40 5.37
N ALA A 268 -13.70 20.71 5.65
CA ALA A 268 -12.52 21.50 6.01
C ALA A 268 -11.81 21.05 7.30
N ASP A 269 -12.44 20.26 8.14
CA ASP A 269 -11.92 19.78 9.43
C ASP A 269 -11.16 18.44 9.35
N ARG A 270 -11.26 17.73 8.24
CA ARG A 270 -10.59 16.41 8.04
C ARG A 270 -9.75 16.40 6.77
N VAL A 271 -8.69 15.61 6.83
CA VAL A 271 -7.89 15.23 5.66
C VAL A 271 -8.46 13.94 5.08
N ALA A 272 -8.57 13.87 3.77
CA ALA A 272 -8.98 12.68 3.05
C ALA A 272 -7.77 11.92 2.51
N SER A 273 -7.86 10.60 2.48
CA SER A 273 -7.01 9.72 1.68
C SER A 273 -7.53 9.69 0.25
N TRP A 274 -6.69 10.03 -0.69
CA TRP A 274 -6.93 9.93 -2.12
C TRP A 274 -6.32 8.65 -2.67
N SER A 275 -7.06 7.89 -3.45
CA SER A 275 -6.57 6.71 -4.16
C SER A 275 -7.17 6.58 -5.54
N ILE A 276 -6.35 6.22 -6.53
CA ILE A 276 -6.76 5.67 -7.82
C ILE A 276 -6.08 4.33 -7.99
N ALA A 277 -6.86 3.30 -8.30
CA ALA A 277 -6.37 2.01 -8.75
C ALA A 277 -7.28 1.51 -9.88
N GLY A 278 -6.70 1.18 -11.03
CA GLY A 278 -7.51 0.96 -12.23
C GLY A 278 -8.26 2.24 -12.63
N ASP A 279 -9.54 2.09 -12.95
CA ASP A 279 -10.38 3.20 -13.44
C ASP A 279 -11.24 3.85 -12.35
N VAL A 280 -11.01 3.52 -11.06
CA VAL A 280 -11.83 4.01 -9.95
C VAL A 280 -11.03 4.92 -9.01
N VAL A 281 -11.69 5.97 -8.56
CA VAL A 281 -11.17 6.92 -7.57
C VAL A 281 -11.89 6.70 -6.25
N SER A 282 -11.14 6.55 -5.16
CA SER A 282 -11.67 6.61 -3.80
C SER A 282 -11.20 7.87 -3.08
N LEU A 283 -12.04 8.31 -2.14
CA LEU A 283 -11.80 9.45 -1.28
C LEU A 283 -12.32 9.15 0.12
N ASP A 284 -11.46 8.60 0.95
CA ASP A 284 -11.82 8.04 2.24
C ASP A 284 -11.38 8.97 3.39
N PRO A 285 -12.11 8.99 4.52
CA PRO A 285 -11.70 9.77 5.66
C PRO A 285 -10.40 9.21 6.25
N THR A 286 -9.56 10.10 6.79
CA THR A 286 -8.44 9.72 7.65
C THR A 286 -8.73 10.12 9.09
N SER A 287 -7.97 9.57 10.04
CA SER A 287 -7.96 10.05 11.42
C SER A 287 -7.30 11.44 11.57
N ILE A 288 -6.65 11.96 10.53
CA ILE A 288 -5.89 13.20 10.56
C ILE A 288 -6.84 14.39 10.51
N ARG A 289 -6.82 15.22 11.55
CA ARG A 289 -7.53 16.50 11.57
C ARG A 289 -6.73 17.55 10.80
N SER A 290 -7.43 18.46 10.10
CA SER A 290 -6.80 19.48 9.27
C SER A 290 -5.88 20.44 10.02
N TRP A 291 -6.02 20.52 11.33
CA TRP A 291 -5.17 21.34 12.24
C TRP A 291 -4.09 20.54 12.98
N SER A 292 -3.99 19.22 12.72
CA SER A 292 -2.93 18.39 13.27
C SER A 292 -1.57 18.79 12.68
N THR A 293 -0.52 18.63 13.46
CA THR A 293 0.87 18.80 12.99
C THR A 293 1.25 17.81 11.89
N ASP A 294 0.57 16.67 11.85
CA ASP A 294 0.80 15.62 10.86
C ASP A 294 0.00 15.82 9.56
N ALA A 295 -0.90 16.82 9.55
CA ALA A 295 -1.68 17.14 8.37
C ALA A 295 -0.82 17.84 7.31
N PRO A 296 -0.94 17.48 6.03
CA PRO A 296 -0.30 18.23 4.95
C PRO A 296 -0.83 19.66 4.92
N VAL A 297 -0.02 20.61 4.46
CA VAL A 297 -0.43 22.00 4.33
C VAL A 297 -1.60 22.18 3.35
N GLY A 298 -1.68 21.32 2.34
CA GLY A 298 -2.72 21.36 1.32
C GLY A 298 -2.92 20.00 0.67
N GLN A 299 -2.82 19.98 -0.64
CA GLN A 299 -2.88 18.77 -1.46
C GLN A 299 -1.49 18.17 -1.59
N GLU A 300 -1.37 16.87 -1.39
CA GLU A 300 -0.17 16.08 -1.68
C GLU A 300 -0.59 14.80 -2.38
N ILE A 301 -0.48 14.77 -3.70
CA ILE A 301 -0.91 13.62 -4.51
C ILE A 301 0.22 13.19 -5.42
N VAL A 302 0.46 11.90 -5.48
CA VAL A 302 1.38 11.26 -6.43
C VAL A 302 0.58 10.53 -7.49
N PHE A 303 0.95 10.71 -8.74
CA PHE A 303 0.41 10.00 -9.88
C PHE A 303 1.52 9.15 -10.50
N LEU A 304 1.25 7.89 -10.70
CA LEU A 304 2.07 6.93 -11.42
C LEU A 304 1.33 6.57 -12.70
N GLY A 305 1.93 6.76 -13.84
CA GLY A 305 1.22 6.54 -15.08
C GLY A 305 2.10 6.41 -16.30
N ARG A 306 1.47 6.16 -17.43
CA ARG A 306 2.10 6.07 -18.76
C ARG A 306 1.67 7.25 -19.60
N ASP A 307 2.62 7.83 -20.34
CA ASP A 307 2.37 8.94 -21.24
C ASP A 307 1.62 10.10 -20.56
N LEU A 308 1.95 10.38 -19.28
CA LEU A 308 1.30 11.44 -18.52
C LEU A 308 1.60 12.81 -19.14
N ASP A 309 0.54 13.54 -19.52
CA ASP A 309 0.63 14.96 -19.82
C ASP A 309 0.60 15.75 -18.51
N VAL A 310 1.80 16.03 -17.99
CA VAL A 310 1.99 16.69 -16.69
C VAL A 310 1.42 18.10 -16.69
N ASP A 311 1.52 18.83 -17.81
CA ASP A 311 1.01 20.20 -17.92
C ASP A 311 -0.53 20.20 -17.90
N GLU A 312 -1.15 19.31 -18.66
CA GLU A 312 -2.60 19.16 -18.67
C GLU A 312 -3.13 18.63 -17.31
N LEU A 313 -2.47 17.64 -16.72
CA LEU A 313 -2.84 17.12 -15.40
C LEU A 313 -2.76 18.22 -14.33
N THR A 314 -1.69 19.02 -14.35
CA THR A 314 -1.53 20.17 -13.46
C THR A 314 -2.64 21.20 -13.68
N ARG A 315 -2.95 21.52 -14.92
CA ARG A 315 -4.02 22.46 -15.26
C ARG A 315 -5.39 21.99 -14.78
N VAL A 316 -5.70 20.71 -14.97
CA VAL A 316 -6.96 20.09 -14.51
C VAL A 316 -7.07 20.17 -12.99
N LEU A 317 -6.03 19.78 -12.27
CA LEU A 317 -6.04 19.80 -10.80
C LEU A 317 -6.12 21.21 -10.24
N HIS A 318 -5.40 22.18 -10.81
CA HIS A 318 -5.51 23.59 -10.41
C HIS A 318 -6.93 24.15 -10.64
N ALA A 319 -7.60 23.76 -11.72
CA ALA A 319 -8.98 24.18 -11.97
C ALA A 319 -9.97 23.64 -10.92
N CYS A 320 -9.61 22.59 -10.19
CA CYS A 320 -10.40 22.03 -9.10
C CYS A 320 -10.22 22.76 -7.76
N LEU A 321 -9.17 23.57 -7.60
CA LEU A 321 -8.89 24.29 -6.35
C LEU A 321 -9.88 25.45 -6.13
N LEU A 322 -10.07 25.87 -4.89
CA LEU A 322 -10.84 27.05 -4.58
C LEU A 322 -10.25 28.28 -5.27
N THR A 323 -11.12 29.10 -5.87
CA THR A 323 -10.75 30.42 -6.37
C THR A 323 -10.43 31.39 -5.23
N PRO A 324 -9.68 32.49 -5.47
CA PRO A 324 -9.42 33.47 -4.45
C PRO A 324 -10.70 34.04 -3.78
N ARG A 325 -11.78 34.19 -4.53
CA ARG A 325 -13.08 34.65 -4.01
C ARG A 325 -13.71 33.63 -3.07
N GLU A 326 -13.70 32.36 -3.44
CA GLU A 326 -14.21 31.26 -2.60
C GLU A 326 -13.35 31.10 -1.35
N LEU A 327 -12.02 31.23 -1.49
CA LEU A 327 -11.10 31.15 -0.37
C LEU A 327 -11.39 32.25 0.68
N LEU A 328 -11.59 33.48 0.23
CA LEU A 328 -11.91 34.61 1.09
C LEU A 328 -13.29 34.51 1.77
N ALA A 329 -14.21 33.72 1.19
CA ALA A 329 -15.52 33.49 1.79
C ALA A 329 -15.48 32.67 3.10
N GLY A 330 -14.41 31.91 3.30
CA GLY A 330 -14.09 31.21 4.54
C GLY A 330 -14.80 29.86 4.74
N PRO A 331 -14.39 29.13 5.79
CA PRO A 331 -14.82 27.74 6.03
C PRO A 331 -16.33 27.55 6.23
N ASP A 332 -17.03 28.56 6.75
CA ASP A 332 -18.48 28.46 6.96
C ASP A 332 -19.23 28.38 5.63
N LEU A 333 -18.78 29.15 4.62
CA LEU A 333 -19.35 29.06 3.28
C LEU A 333 -18.89 27.78 2.56
N TRP A 334 -17.65 27.35 2.77
CA TRP A 334 -17.13 26.13 2.12
C TRP A 334 -17.94 24.89 2.49
N ARG A 335 -18.41 24.78 3.75
CA ARG A 335 -19.25 23.67 4.22
C ARG A 335 -20.62 23.62 3.54
N THR A 336 -21.06 24.72 2.91
CA THR A 336 -22.31 24.75 2.16
C THR A 336 -22.16 24.37 0.69
N LEU A 337 -20.94 24.14 0.21
CA LEU A 337 -20.71 23.66 -1.15
C LEU A 337 -21.33 22.28 -1.36
N ALA A 338 -21.96 22.09 -2.51
CA ALA A 338 -22.47 20.78 -2.88
C ALA A 338 -21.32 19.78 -2.97
N ASP A 339 -21.40 18.71 -2.20
CA ASP A 339 -20.41 17.65 -2.13
C ASP A 339 -20.99 16.35 -2.68
N PRO A 340 -20.61 15.96 -3.91
CA PRO A 340 -21.11 14.76 -4.56
C PRO A 340 -20.45 13.47 -4.12
N PHE A 341 -19.37 13.55 -3.31
CA PHE A 341 -18.68 12.36 -2.82
C PHE A 341 -19.48 11.67 -1.71
N PRO A 342 -19.31 10.34 -1.53
CA PRO A 342 -19.97 9.60 -0.45
C PRO A 342 -19.75 10.27 0.91
N ARG A 343 -20.78 10.22 1.75
CA ARG A 343 -20.65 10.73 3.12
C ARG A 343 -19.70 9.84 3.89
N TRP A 344 -18.80 10.47 4.66
CA TRP A 344 -18.00 9.76 5.62
C TRP A 344 -18.86 9.44 6.85
N GLU A 345 -18.93 8.18 7.20
CA GLU A 345 -19.54 7.79 8.47
C GLU A 345 -18.67 8.30 9.60
N ASP A 346 -19.28 8.94 10.61
CA ASP A 346 -18.55 9.26 11.83
C ASP A 346 -18.22 7.94 12.52
N GLU A 347 -16.93 7.62 12.67
CA GLU A 347 -16.49 6.54 13.54
C GLU A 347 -17.15 6.74 14.88
N HIS A 348 -18.04 5.83 15.24
CA HIS A 348 -18.63 5.79 16.58
C HIS A 348 -17.48 5.68 17.57
N GLN A 349 -17.34 6.69 18.40
CA GLN A 349 -16.43 6.69 19.54
C GLN A 349 -16.81 5.47 20.41
N HIS A 350 -15.94 4.47 20.40
CA HIS A 350 -15.93 3.40 21.37
C HIS A 350 -14.91 3.68 22.46
#